data_a54e03dfb5e644d5ea43d7ff02539364
#
_entry.id   a54e03dfb5e644d5ea43d7ff02539364
#
_cell.length_a   1.000
_cell.length_b   1.000
_cell.length_c   1.000
_cell.angle_alpha   90.00
_cell.angle_beta   90.00
_cell.angle_gamma   90.00
#
_symmetry.space_group_name_H-M   'P 1'
#
loop_
_entity.id
_entity.type
_entity.pdbx_description
1 polymer ?
#
loop_
_entity_poly.entity_id
_entity_poly.type
_entity_poly.pdbx_seq_one_letter_code
_entity_poly.pdbx_strand_id
1 'polypeptide(L)'
;MLALISHTIQFLVFHALICVVDRVSRLPRGGMQPEVERFLRENLALKAQVRALVLDLKRERGTRPKVSLRTRAAQVFAYLLTRGDKAFQNYYLSASSTTIERWATKLRRGPWPWRKRNLGGRPPLAQDLKNLIIQLKMDNPLWGAHRIKDELCRLGIKVSEPTIQKVLKEAGFSPRDGHPLNLDKWRAAVKDAIWALDFFFVRTAKGVWLNVLLVIDLHTREILELRACDAWGPTAEWTIRTFAGTIHREGRQPGAVVHDHGTHFLGQFERQLRVLEIERRRTPIALPFVNGTAERAIKSVRLEMLNHVRVRDVEELQWYLDEYRAYYNEHRANQATEGQTPAAFGRGSPGAEVISLDEVRQRRLVRKSFAHGLLNAYELTDKDSAAA
;
A
#
# COMPACT_ATOMS: atom_id res chain seq x y z
N MET A 1 -6.63 23.82 26.58
CA MET A 1 -6.64 25.27 26.86
C MET A 1 -5.43 25.73 27.64
N LEU A 2 -5.08 25.16 28.80
CA LEU A 2 -3.91 25.53 29.62
C LEU A 2 -2.55 25.39 28.89
N ALA A 3 -2.35 24.35 28.05
CA ALA A 3 -1.12 24.17 27.25
C ALA A 3 -0.98 25.26 26.16
N LEU A 4 -2.06 25.77 25.59
CA LEU A 4 -2.05 26.86 24.61
C LEU A 4 -1.70 28.20 25.27
N ILE A 5 -2.20 28.45 26.47
CA ILE A 5 -1.89 29.65 27.26
C ILE A 5 -0.41 29.65 27.68
N SER A 6 0.11 28.51 28.13
CA SER A 6 1.51 28.34 28.47
C SER A 6 2.45 28.61 27.27
N HIS A 7 2.10 28.11 26.08
CA HIS A 7 2.87 28.37 24.86
C HIS A 7 2.83 29.85 24.42
N THR A 8 1.69 30.52 24.58
CA THR A 8 1.54 31.93 24.22
C THR A 8 2.33 32.83 25.16
N ILE A 9 2.31 32.56 26.46
CA ILE A 9 3.08 33.30 27.45
C ILE A 9 4.58 33.08 27.26
N GLN A 10 5.04 31.87 27.08
CA GLN A 10 6.44 31.56 26.75
C GLN A 10 6.92 32.29 25.50
N PHE A 11 6.05 32.40 24.53
CA PHE A 11 6.33 33.12 23.29
C PHE A 11 6.48 34.61 23.48
N LEU A 12 5.58 35.28 24.23
CA LEU A 12 5.63 36.72 24.51
C LEU A 12 6.86 37.07 25.30
N VAL A 13 7.20 36.28 26.34
CA VAL A 13 8.40 36.44 27.13
C VAL A 13 9.67 36.30 26.28
N PHE A 14 9.67 35.32 25.36
CA PHE A 14 10.80 35.06 24.49
C PHE A 14 11.00 36.17 23.45
N HIS A 15 9.90 36.68 22.88
CA HIS A 15 9.91 37.82 21.96
C HIS A 15 10.41 39.10 22.66
N ALA A 16 9.91 39.37 23.85
CA ALA A 16 10.37 40.51 24.65
C ALA A 16 11.87 40.41 24.99
N LEU A 17 12.36 39.24 25.40
CA LEU A 17 13.77 38.98 25.66
C LEU A 17 14.66 39.23 24.43
N ILE A 18 14.24 38.79 23.25
CA ILE A 18 14.99 39.03 22.00
C ILE A 18 15.00 40.50 21.62
N CYS A 19 13.87 41.19 21.76
CA CYS A 19 13.82 42.64 21.53
C CYS A 19 14.71 43.42 22.49
N VAL A 20 14.75 43.01 23.76
CA VAL A 20 15.65 43.60 24.77
C VAL A 20 17.11 43.31 24.39
N VAL A 21 17.47 42.11 24.03
CA VAL A 21 18.83 41.74 23.63
C VAL A 21 19.28 42.48 22.36
N ASP A 22 18.38 42.62 21.36
CA ASP A 22 18.66 43.40 20.13
C ASP A 22 18.91 44.89 20.49
N ARG A 23 18.15 45.44 21.44
CA ARG A 23 18.28 46.83 21.90
C ARG A 23 19.55 47.00 22.72
N VAL A 24 19.82 46.12 23.68
CA VAL A 24 21.01 46.15 24.50
C VAL A 24 22.29 45.91 23.69
N SER A 25 22.24 45.06 22.66
CA SER A 25 23.39 44.82 21.77
C SER A 25 23.80 46.05 20.95
N ARG A 26 22.93 47.05 20.83
CA ARG A 26 23.16 48.28 20.08
C ARG A 26 23.63 49.43 20.95
N LEU A 27 23.56 49.28 22.29
CA LEU A 27 24.04 50.34 23.19
C LEU A 27 25.58 50.38 23.19
N PRO A 28 26.19 51.58 23.10
CA PRO A 28 27.62 51.74 23.22
C PRO A 28 28.03 51.41 24.68
N ARG A 29 28.90 50.42 24.84
CA ARG A 29 29.50 50.10 26.15
C ARG A 29 30.79 50.88 26.28
N GLY A 30 30.79 51.90 27.10
CA GLY A 30 32.00 52.69 27.37
C GLY A 30 33.02 51.85 28.14
N GLY A 31 34.26 51.84 27.69
CA GLY A 31 35.42 51.38 28.51
C GLY A 31 35.97 49.98 28.23
N MET A 32 35.36 49.14 27.38
CA MET A 32 35.90 47.84 27.06
C MET A 32 36.58 47.84 25.68
N GLN A 33 37.78 47.18 25.57
CA GLN A 33 38.44 47.05 24.27
C GLN A 33 37.55 46.34 23.28
N PRO A 34 37.45 46.79 22.00
CA PRO A 34 36.54 46.24 20.97
C PRO A 34 36.70 44.72 20.74
N GLU A 35 37.92 44.23 20.85
CA GLU A 35 38.27 42.81 20.70
C GLU A 35 37.70 41.95 21.82
N VAL A 36 37.80 42.41 23.07
CA VAL A 36 37.25 41.70 24.24
C VAL A 36 35.73 41.68 24.19
N GLU A 37 35.10 42.76 23.77
CA GLU A 37 33.66 42.81 23.58
C GLU A 37 33.20 41.84 22.48
N ARG A 38 33.92 41.77 21.36
CA ARG A 38 33.68 40.80 20.28
C ARG A 38 33.81 39.38 20.78
N PHE A 39 34.89 39.04 21.46
CA PHE A 39 35.13 37.69 22.00
C PHE A 39 34.05 37.25 23.01
N LEU A 40 33.58 38.13 23.87
CA LEU A 40 32.52 37.86 24.82
C LEU A 40 31.17 37.58 24.10
N ARG A 41 30.86 38.36 23.06
CA ARG A 41 29.63 38.13 22.23
C ARG A 41 29.66 36.80 21.50
N GLU A 42 30.80 36.46 20.89
CA GLU A 42 31.01 35.18 20.21
C GLU A 42 30.86 33.99 21.17
N ASN A 43 31.47 34.06 22.35
CA ASN A 43 31.35 33.02 23.38
C ASN A 43 29.91 32.83 23.87
N LEU A 44 29.19 33.92 24.08
CA LEU A 44 27.79 33.86 24.52
C LEU A 44 26.91 33.27 23.45
N ALA A 45 27.13 33.64 22.18
CA ALA A 45 26.41 33.12 21.04
C ALA A 45 26.64 31.62 20.84
N LEU A 46 27.88 31.14 20.93
CA LEU A 46 28.23 29.72 20.84
C LEU A 46 27.64 28.92 22.01
N LYS A 47 27.76 29.39 23.23
CA LYS A 47 27.17 28.73 24.41
C LYS A 47 25.66 28.58 24.29
N ALA A 48 24.94 29.59 23.76
CA ALA A 48 23.49 29.50 23.53
C ALA A 48 23.13 28.44 22.49
N GLN A 49 23.88 28.38 21.39
CA GLN A 49 23.66 27.38 20.33
C GLN A 49 23.95 25.96 20.81
N VAL A 50 25.09 25.73 21.46
CA VAL A 50 25.47 24.42 22.02
C VAL A 50 24.43 23.93 23.03
N ARG A 51 23.97 24.79 23.93
CA ARG A 51 22.92 24.45 24.90
C ARG A 51 21.62 24.02 24.23
N ALA A 52 21.18 24.72 23.18
CA ALA A 52 19.98 24.38 22.44
C ALA A 52 20.12 23.04 21.72
N LEU A 53 21.25 22.79 21.06
CA LEU A 53 21.53 21.54 20.37
C LEU A 53 21.61 20.34 21.32
N VAL A 54 22.25 20.48 22.46
CA VAL A 54 22.31 19.42 23.49
C VAL A 54 20.90 19.06 23.99
N LEU A 55 20.03 20.05 24.17
CA LEU A 55 18.65 19.81 24.58
C LEU A 55 17.85 19.10 23.48
N ASP A 56 18.09 19.42 22.20
CA ASP A 56 17.44 18.76 21.07
C ASP A 56 17.93 17.32 20.89
N LEU A 57 19.23 17.06 21.00
CA LEU A 57 19.83 15.72 20.96
C LEU A 57 19.33 14.81 22.08
N LYS A 58 19.10 15.35 23.28
CA LYS A 58 18.51 14.58 24.40
C LYS A 58 17.05 14.20 24.14
N ARG A 59 16.37 14.87 23.24
CA ARG A 59 14.95 14.68 22.96
C ARG A 59 14.70 13.72 21.78
N GLU A 60 15.66 13.59 20.86
CA GLU A 60 15.51 12.81 19.63
C GLU A 60 16.37 11.54 19.68
N ARG A 61 15.70 10.39 19.83
CA ARG A 61 16.28 9.08 19.50
C ARG A 61 15.75 8.66 18.11
N GLY A 62 16.57 8.82 17.06
CA GLY A 62 16.42 8.01 15.87
C GLY A 62 15.83 8.63 14.59
N THR A 63 15.56 9.93 14.49
CA THR A 63 15.13 10.57 13.23
C THR A 63 15.94 11.84 12.92
N ARG A 64 15.98 12.26 11.63
CA ARG A 64 16.68 13.53 11.26
C ARG A 64 16.18 14.68 12.13
N PRO A 65 17.07 15.39 12.84
CA PRO A 65 16.68 16.43 13.79
C PRO A 65 15.94 17.55 13.05
N LYS A 66 14.68 17.76 13.39
CA LYS A 66 13.97 19.00 13.01
C LYS A 66 14.48 20.11 13.89
N VAL A 67 15.03 21.15 13.27
CA VAL A 67 15.53 22.34 14.01
C VAL A 67 14.40 22.88 14.89
N SER A 68 14.52 22.68 16.18
CA SER A 68 13.50 23.07 17.16
C SER A 68 13.34 24.58 17.24
N LEU A 69 12.26 25.02 17.87
CA LEU A 69 12.04 26.42 18.16
C LEU A 69 13.18 27.05 18.97
N ARG A 70 13.66 26.29 19.96
CA ARG A 70 14.74 26.70 20.85
C ARG A 70 16.04 26.91 20.11
N THR A 71 16.39 25.98 19.23
CA THR A 71 17.59 26.06 18.40
C THR A 71 17.51 27.21 17.41
N ARG A 72 16.37 27.45 16.76
CA ARG A 72 16.17 28.62 15.88
C ARG A 72 16.34 29.93 16.65
N ALA A 73 15.74 29.99 17.84
CA ALA A 73 15.84 31.16 18.70
C ALA A 73 17.26 31.42 19.17
N ALA A 74 17.99 30.36 19.59
CA ALA A 74 19.38 30.48 19.98
C ALA A 74 20.27 30.98 18.83
N GLN A 75 20.00 30.58 17.60
CA GLN A 75 20.75 31.06 16.44
C GLN A 75 20.41 32.50 16.04
N VAL A 76 19.14 32.91 16.13
CA VAL A 76 18.76 34.30 15.96
C VAL A 76 19.37 35.17 17.04
N PHE A 77 19.38 34.69 18.27
CA PHE A 77 20.07 35.37 19.40
C PHE A 77 21.56 35.52 19.11
N ALA A 78 22.24 34.47 18.68
CA ALA A 78 23.64 34.52 18.27
C ALA A 78 23.89 35.55 17.16
N TYR A 79 23.02 35.55 16.12
CA TYR A 79 23.08 36.51 15.01
C TYR A 79 22.94 37.97 15.49
N LEU A 80 22.00 38.23 16.38
CA LEU A 80 21.80 39.57 16.95
C LEU A 80 22.96 40.04 17.82
N LEU A 81 23.55 39.13 18.65
CA LEU A 81 24.70 39.42 19.45
C LEU A 81 25.96 39.74 18.63
N THR A 82 26.17 39.03 17.54
CA THR A 82 27.31 39.24 16.65
C THR A 82 27.04 40.34 15.62
N ARG A 83 25.87 40.98 15.66
CA ARG A 83 25.43 42.03 14.72
C ARG A 83 25.50 41.58 13.25
N GLY A 84 25.43 40.28 12.99
CA GLY A 84 25.53 39.72 11.65
C GLY A 84 26.94 39.76 11.06
N ASP A 85 27.97 39.86 11.89
CA ASP A 85 29.37 39.88 11.45
C ASP A 85 29.65 38.67 10.52
N LYS A 86 30.15 38.96 9.30
CA LYS A 86 30.49 37.95 8.31
C LYS A 86 31.52 36.93 8.78
N ALA A 87 32.45 37.34 9.65
CA ALA A 87 33.44 36.45 10.25
C ALA A 87 32.82 35.35 11.10
N PHE A 88 31.61 35.56 11.62
CA PHE A 88 30.88 34.62 12.45
C PHE A 88 29.98 33.62 11.65
N GLN A 89 29.90 33.78 10.34
CA GLN A 89 28.99 32.95 9.49
C GLN A 89 29.29 31.46 9.57
N ASN A 90 30.55 31.08 9.75
CA ASN A 90 30.99 29.69 9.85
C ASN A 90 30.65 29.00 11.19
N TYR A 91 30.20 29.76 12.18
CA TYR A 91 29.87 29.25 13.51
C TYR A 91 28.39 28.92 13.71
N TYR A 92 27.55 29.09 12.70
CA TYR A 92 26.15 28.69 12.78
C TYR A 92 25.99 27.20 12.57
N LEU A 93 25.53 26.50 13.60
CA LEU A 93 25.60 25.04 13.68
C LEU A 93 24.47 24.29 12.99
N SER A 94 23.34 24.91 12.71
CA SER A 94 22.17 24.18 12.20
C SER A 94 21.42 24.87 11.03
N ALA A 95 21.84 26.04 10.60
CA ALA A 95 21.26 26.73 9.47
C ALA A 95 22.27 27.71 8.86
N SER A 96 22.15 28.00 7.55
CA SER A 96 22.99 29.01 6.88
C SER A 96 22.73 30.41 7.42
N SER A 97 23.74 31.29 7.34
CA SER A 97 23.66 32.69 7.76
C SER A 97 22.47 33.43 7.14
N THR A 98 22.22 33.20 5.84
CA THR A 98 21.10 33.78 5.10
C THR A 98 19.74 33.32 5.65
N THR A 99 19.64 32.07 6.12
CA THR A 99 18.42 31.56 6.75
C THR A 99 18.19 32.20 8.11
N ILE A 100 19.25 32.39 8.89
CA ILE A 100 19.17 33.00 10.23
C ILE A 100 18.84 34.48 10.11
N GLU A 101 19.44 35.19 9.16
CA GLU A 101 19.12 36.58 8.85
C GLU A 101 17.64 36.77 8.46
N ARG A 102 17.13 35.88 7.61
CA ARG A 102 15.69 35.85 7.26
C ARG A 102 14.82 35.62 8.49
N TRP A 103 15.24 34.77 9.42
CA TRP A 103 14.53 34.57 10.68
C TRP A 103 14.58 35.83 11.56
N ALA A 104 15.73 36.46 11.70
CA ALA A 104 15.90 37.70 12.45
C ALA A 104 15.07 38.84 11.88
N THR A 105 15.06 38.99 10.56
CA THR A 105 14.24 40.01 9.85
C THR A 105 12.75 39.78 10.05
N LYS A 106 12.29 38.53 9.97
CA LYS A 106 10.88 38.19 10.24
C LYS A 106 10.47 38.50 11.68
N LEU A 107 11.39 38.28 12.61
CA LEU A 107 11.17 38.57 14.03
C LEU A 107 11.02 40.08 14.31
N ARG A 108 11.79 40.92 13.61
CA ARG A 108 11.70 42.39 13.73
C ARG A 108 10.41 42.97 13.15
N ARG A 109 9.82 42.31 12.13
CA ARG A 109 8.60 42.78 11.45
C ARG A 109 7.30 42.39 12.15
N GLY A 110 7.35 41.64 13.25
CA GLY A 110 6.16 41.24 14.00
C GLY A 110 6.31 39.86 14.66
N PRO A 111 5.27 39.39 15.35
CA PRO A 111 5.31 38.11 15.98
C PRO A 111 5.61 37.03 14.92
N TRP A 112 6.70 36.35 15.13
CA TRP A 112 7.10 35.25 14.24
C TRP A 112 5.92 34.29 14.06
N PRO A 113 5.53 33.92 12.83
CA PRO A 113 4.44 32.97 12.58
C PRO A 113 4.91 31.55 12.95
N TRP A 114 5.01 31.29 14.24
CA TRP A 114 5.22 29.93 14.76
C TRP A 114 3.94 29.09 14.63
N ARG A 115 2.81 29.73 14.51
CA ARG A 115 1.63 29.08 14.00
C ARG A 115 1.91 28.79 12.53
N LYS A 116 2.06 27.50 12.20
CA LYS A 116 1.61 27.08 10.87
C LYS A 116 0.26 27.78 10.70
N ARG A 117 0.18 28.80 9.84
CA ARG A 117 -1.11 29.12 9.26
C ARG A 117 -1.62 27.77 8.76
N ASN A 118 -2.71 27.28 9.29
CA ASN A 118 -3.51 26.27 8.64
C ASN A 118 -3.99 26.92 7.33
N LEU A 119 -3.10 26.97 6.36
CA LEU A 119 -3.42 27.24 4.97
C LEU A 119 -4.10 25.95 4.53
N GLY A 120 -5.41 25.86 4.81
CA GLY A 120 -6.28 24.79 4.49
C GLY A 120 -5.56 23.56 3.93
N GLY A 121 -5.30 22.52 4.74
CA GLY A 121 -4.78 21.25 4.24
C GLY A 121 -5.78 20.66 3.25
N ARG A 122 -5.37 19.60 2.51
CA ARG A 122 -6.29 18.82 1.69
C ARG A 122 -7.57 18.55 2.50
N PRO A 123 -8.77 18.82 1.95
CA PRO A 123 -10.02 18.57 2.65
C PRO A 123 -10.04 17.16 3.25
N PRO A 124 -10.65 16.94 4.42
CA PRO A 124 -10.79 15.60 4.97
C PRO A 124 -11.57 14.72 3.98
N LEU A 125 -11.26 13.43 3.97
CA LEU A 125 -11.98 12.45 3.16
C LEU A 125 -13.48 12.51 3.51
N ALA A 126 -14.35 12.48 2.50
CA ALA A 126 -15.80 12.47 2.68
C ALA A 126 -16.22 11.32 3.61
N GLN A 127 -17.18 11.58 4.52
CA GLN A 127 -17.59 10.59 5.53
C GLN A 127 -18.17 9.34 4.89
N ASP A 128 -18.93 9.50 3.80
CA ASP A 128 -19.56 8.39 3.07
C ASP A 128 -18.50 7.42 2.52
N LEU A 129 -17.39 7.98 2.01
CA LEU A 129 -16.27 7.16 1.51
C LEU A 129 -15.53 6.44 2.65
N LYS A 130 -15.40 7.06 3.82
CA LYS A 130 -14.86 6.39 5.01
C LYS A 130 -15.76 5.22 5.43
N ASN A 131 -17.07 5.46 5.46
CA ASN A 131 -18.05 4.44 5.83
C ASN A 131 -18.02 3.26 4.84
N LEU A 132 -17.91 3.54 3.53
CA LEU A 132 -17.76 2.50 2.51
C LEU A 132 -16.50 1.66 2.71
N ILE A 133 -15.34 2.29 2.99
CA ILE A 133 -14.08 1.58 3.27
C ILE A 133 -14.23 0.66 4.48
N ILE A 134 -14.87 1.14 5.54
CA ILE A 134 -15.12 0.37 6.77
C ILE A 134 -16.07 -0.79 6.48
N GLN A 135 -17.15 -0.56 5.73
CA GLN A 135 -18.11 -1.58 5.36
C GLN A 135 -17.45 -2.70 4.53
N LEU A 136 -16.66 -2.35 3.49
CA LEU A 136 -15.92 -3.33 2.71
C LEU A 136 -14.99 -4.19 3.58
N LYS A 137 -14.38 -3.59 4.60
CA LYS A 137 -13.53 -4.31 5.56
C LYS A 137 -14.34 -5.22 6.50
N MET A 138 -15.49 -4.77 6.98
CA MET A 138 -16.36 -5.56 7.87
C MET A 138 -16.97 -6.76 7.14
N ASP A 139 -17.45 -6.54 5.90
CA ASP A 139 -18.01 -7.58 5.06
C ASP A 139 -16.95 -8.60 4.60
N ASN A 140 -15.68 -8.17 4.55
CA ASN A 140 -14.56 -8.99 4.10
C ASN A 140 -13.35 -8.86 5.05
N PRO A 141 -13.36 -9.50 6.21
CA PRO A 141 -12.34 -9.33 7.25
C PRO A 141 -10.91 -9.63 6.78
N LEU A 142 -10.74 -10.45 5.75
CA LEU A 142 -9.45 -10.85 5.18
C LEU A 142 -8.86 -9.81 4.20
N TRP A 143 -9.64 -8.82 3.75
CA TRP A 143 -9.15 -7.84 2.82
C TRP A 143 -8.19 -6.85 3.48
N GLY A 144 -7.00 -6.70 2.90
CA GLY A 144 -6.05 -5.64 3.25
C GLY A 144 -6.37 -4.33 2.54
N ALA A 145 -5.71 -3.24 2.94
CA ALA A 145 -5.92 -1.92 2.35
C ALA A 145 -5.69 -1.90 0.83
N HIS A 146 -4.73 -2.68 0.35
CA HIS A 146 -4.44 -2.81 -1.07
C HIS A 146 -5.62 -3.42 -1.84
N ARG A 147 -6.17 -4.53 -1.32
CA ARG A 147 -7.33 -5.18 -1.92
C ARG A 147 -8.56 -4.27 -1.96
N ILE A 148 -8.80 -3.52 -0.86
CA ILE A 148 -9.89 -2.54 -0.79
C ILE A 148 -9.68 -1.41 -1.80
N LYS A 149 -8.43 -0.96 -2.02
CA LYS A 149 -8.10 0.03 -3.06
C LYS A 149 -8.48 -0.48 -4.44
N ASP A 150 -8.11 -1.73 -4.76
CA ASP A 150 -8.37 -2.32 -6.08
C ASP A 150 -9.88 -2.48 -6.31
N GLU A 151 -10.63 -2.88 -5.29
CA GLU A 151 -12.08 -2.97 -5.36
C GLU A 151 -12.76 -1.61 -5.56
N LEU A 152 -12.30 -0.58 -4.82
CA LEU A 152 -12.76 0.80 -5.03
C LEU A 152 -12.41 1.31 -6.43
N CYS A 153 -11.22 0.98 -6.95
CA CYS A 153 -10.82 1.33 -8.32
C CYS A 153 -11.74 0.67 -9.35
N ARG A 154 -12.13 -0.58 -9.16
CA ARG A 154 -13.11 -1.29 -10.00
C ARG A 154 -14.49 -0.62 -9.97
N LEU A 155 -14.87 -0.04 -8.86
CA LEU A 155 -16.10 0.76 -8.71
C LEU A 155 -15.95 2.20 -9.25
N GLY A 156 -14.82 2.57 -9.85
CA GLY A 156 -14.54 3.91 -10.35
C GLY A 156 -14.09 4.91 -9.28
N ILE A 157 -13.92 4.47 -8.02
CA ILE A 157 -13.55 5.32 -6.89
C ILE A 157 -12.04 5.31 -6.67
N LYS A 158 -11.37 6.42 -6.96
CA LYS A 158 -9.91 6.53 -6.85
C LYS A 158 -9.48 7.01 -5.47
N VAL A 159 -8.93 6.10 -4.66
CA VAL A 159 -8.39 6.38 -3.31
C VAL A 159 -6.99 5.80 -3.18
N SER A 160 -6.07 6.54 -2.57
CA SER A 160 -4.72 6.02 -2.34
C SER A 160 -4.69 5.01 -1.19
N GLU A 161 -3.86 3.99 -1.32
CA GLU A 161 -3.70 2.95 -0.28
C GLU A 161 -3.34 3.53 1.11
N PRO A 162 -2.41 4.51 1.25
CA PRO A 162 -2.14 5.13 2.55
C PRO A 162 -3.37 5.80 3.18
N THR A 163 -4.30 6.32 2.36
CA THR A 163 -5.55 6.91 2.86
C THR A 163 -6.45 5.83 3.43
N ILE A 164 -6.58 4.68 2.74
CA ILE A 164 -7.35 3.53 3.22
C ILE A 164 -6.75 2.97 4.50
N GLN A 165 -5.42 2.79 4.56
CA GLN A 165 -4.73 2.34 5.77
C GLN A 165 -5.00 3.26 6.96
N LYS A 166 -5.00 4.58 6.73
CA LYS A 166 -5.32 5.56 7.76
C LYS A 166 -6.76 5.41 8.28
N VAL A 167 -7.73 5.28 7.38
CA VAL A 167 -9.16 5.08 7.74
C VAL A 167 -9.34 3.80 8.52
N LEU A 168 -8.75 2.69 8.07
CA LEU A 168 -8.84 1.39 8.76
C LEU A 168 -8.18 1.44 10.14
N LYS A 169 -7.04 2.11 10.28
CA LYS A 169 -6.37 2.31 11.57
C LYS A 169 -7.20 3.17 12.52
N GLU A 170 -7.81 4.25 12.02
CA GLU A 170 -8.72 5.10 12.80
C GLU A 170 -9.97 4.33 13.27
N ALA A 171 -10.42 3.34 12.48
CA ALA A 171 -11.52 2.44 12.81
C ALA A 171 -11.10 1.23 13.68
N GLY A 172 -9.83 1.13 14.10
CA GLY A 172 -9.34 0.08 15.00
C GLY A 172 -8.86 -1.21 14.31
N PHE A 173 -8.76 -1.24 12.99
CA PHE A 173 -8.22 -2.39 12.27
C PHE A 173 -6.69 -2.36 12.21
N SER A 174 -6.01 -3.49 12.52
CA SER A 174 -4.56 -3.62 12.39
C SER A 174 -4.14 -3.82 10.93
N PRO A 175 -3.07 -3.19 10.45
CA PRO A 175 -2.52 -3.48 9.13
C PRO A 175 -1.91 -4.89 9.13
N ARG A 176 -2.10 -5.65 8.03
CA ARG A 176 -1.34 -6.87 7.77
C ARG A 176 -0.09 -6.52 6.98
N ASP A 177 1.06 -6.92 7.48
CA ASP A 177 2.33 -6.76 6.80
C ASP A 177 2.41 -7.68 5.58
N GLY A 178 2.68 -7.12 4.40
CA GLY A 178 2.91 -7.83 3.16
C GLY A 178 3.81 -7.01 2.23
N HIS A 179 5.01 -7.52 1.92
CA HIS A 179 5.94 -6.92 0.96
C HIS A 179 5.52 -7.18 -0.49
N PRO A 180 5.56 -6.17 -1.38
CA PRO A 180 5.35 -6.37 -2.82
C PRO A 180 6.68 -6.66 -3.53
N LEU A 181 6.75 -7.77 -4.24
CA LEU A 181 7.78 -8.03 -5.26
C LEU A 181 7.33 -7.45 -6.61
N ASN A 182 8.25 -6.76 -7.25
CA ASN A 182 8.02 -5.99 -8.49
C ASN A 182 8.01 -6.93 -9.71
N LEU A 183 6.81 -7.30 -10.18
CA LEU A 183 6.56 -8.26 -11.28
C LEU A 183 6.23 -7.61 -12.62
N ASP A 184 6.15 -6.29 -12.68
CA ASP A 184 5.59 -5.59 -13.85
C ASP A 184 6.50 -5.65 -15.10
N LYS A 185 7.82 -5.80 -14.90
CA LYS A 185 8.77 -5.90 -16.02
C LYS A 185 8.72 -7.24 -16.76
N TRP A 186 8.24 -8.30 -16.12
CA TRP A 186 8.16 -9.63 -16.74
C TRP A 186 6.90 -9.81 -17.61
N ARG A 187 5.82 -9.09 -17.27
CA ARG A 187 4.54 -9.12 -18.00
C ARG A 187 4.63 -8.65 -19.44
N ALA A 188 5.48 -7.64 -19.69
CA ALA A 188 5.64 -7.09 -21.05
C ALA A 188 6.34 -8.07 -22.02
N ALA A 189 7.00 -9.11 -21.50
CA ALA A 189 7.77 -10.08 -22.31
C ALA A 189 6.98 -11.35 -22.67
N VAL A 190 5.78 -11.57 -22.09
CA VAL A 190 4.99 -12.79 -22.34
C VAL A 190 3.88 -12.48 -23.33
N LYS A 191 4.23 -12.42 -24.61
CA LYS A 191 3.27 -12.25 -25.71
C LYS A 191 2.49 -13.53 -26.05
N ASP A 192 2.97 -14.69 -25.63
CA ASP A 192 2.33 -15.98 -25.91
C ASP A 192 1.59 -16.46 -24.65
N ALA A 193 0.37 -16.97 -24.85
CA ALA A 193 -0.42 -17.52 -23.75
C ALA A 193 0.36 -18.67 -23.07
N ILE A 194 0.85 -18.43 -21.87
CA ILE A 194 1.52 -19.44 -21.06
C ILE A 194 0.59 -19.80 -19.91
N TRP A 195 0.29 -21.08 -19.77
CA TRP A 195 -0.50 -21.58 -18.65
C TRP A 195 0.40 -22.23 -17.63
N ALA A 196 0.12 -21.96 -16.34
CA ALA A 196 0.77 -22.66 -15.24
C ALA A 196 -0.19 -23.69 -14.65
N LEU A 197 0.36 -24.86 -14.38
CA LEU A 197 -0.35 -25.97 -13.72
C LEU A 197 0.31 -26.26 -12.39
N ASP A 198 -0.51 -26.43 -11.37
CA ASP A 198 -0.04 -26.81 -10.04
C ASP A 198 -1.09 -27.65 -9.30
N PHE A 199 -0.64 -28.50 -8.39
CA PHE A 199 -1.50 -29.30 -7.55
C PHE A 199 -1.46 -28.83 -6.11
N PHE A 200 -2.62 -28.87 -5.46
CA PHE A 200 -2.68 -28.65 -4.03
C PHE A 200 -3.68 -29.61 -3.36
N PHE A 201 -3.54 -29.76 -2.05
CA PHE A 201 -4.33 -30.69 -1.27
C PHE A 201 -5.35 -29.96 -0.41
N VAL A 202 -6.56 -30.57 -0.30
CA VAL A 202 -7.64 -30.13 0.60
C VAL A 202 -8.02 -31.31 1.48
N ARG A 203 -8.13 -31.09 2.79
CA ARG A 203 -8.55 -32.13 3.75
C ARG A 203 -10.05 -32.02 3.98
N THR A 204 -10.76 -33.12 3.77
CA THR A 204 -12.20 -33.20 4.06
C THR A 204 -12.49 -33.26 5.56
N ALA A 205 -13.74 -33.04 5.96
CA ALA A 205 -14.22 -33.21 7.32
C ALA A 205 -14.00 -34.64 7.87
N LYS A 206 -14.00 -35.64 6.97
CA LYS A 206 -13.72 -37.06 7.28
C LYS A 206 -12.22 -37.37 7.36
N GLY A 207 -11.34 -36.38 7.19
CA GLY A 207 -9.90 -36.54 7.24
C GLY A 207 -9.25 -37.06 5.97
N VAL A 208 -10.01 -37.27 4.88
CA VAL A 208 -9.50 -37.70 3.57
C VAL A 208 -8.85 -36.51 2.85
N TRP A 209 -7.71 -36.75 2.21
CA TRP A 209 -7.03 -35.75 1.40
C TRP A 209 -7.51 -35.84 -0.06
N LEU A 210 -8.00 -34.74 -0.60
CA LEU A 210 -8.36 -34.58 -2.00
C LEU A 210 -7.29 -33.73 -2.70
N ASN A 211 -7.00 -34.09 -3.95
CA ASN A 211 -6.11 -33.32 -4.81
C ASN A 211 -6.92 -32.31 -5.65
N VAL A 212 -6.38 -31.14 -5.88
CA VAL A 212 -6.98 -30.14 -6.77
C VAL A 212 -5.94 -29.71 -7.78
N LEU A 213 -6.28 -29.81 -9.07
CA LEU A 213 -5.52 -29.24 -10.15
C LEU A 213 -5.94 -27.78 -10.35
N LEU A 214 -4.97 -26.88 -10.32
CA LEU A 214 -5.10 -25.50 -10.77
C LEU A 214 -4.49 -25.37 -12.17
N VAL A 215 -5.22 -24.74 -13.09
CA VAL A 215 -4.69 -24.22 -14.37
C VAL A 215 -4.95 -22.73 -14.41
N ILE A 216 -3.90 -21.93 -14.57
CA ILE A 216 -3.99 -20.47 -14.58
C ILE A 216 -3.23 -19.88 -15.77
N ASP A 217 -3.85 -18.92 -16.46
CA ASP A 217 -3.19 -18.13 -17.48
C ASP A 217 -2.25 -17.11 -16.83
N LEU A 218 -0.97 -17.13 -17.19
CA LEU A 218 0.02 -16.25 -16.58
C LEU A 218 -0.09 -14.79 -17.02
N HIS A 219 -0.73 -14.54 -18.17
CA HIS A 219 -0.92 -13.20 -18.68
C HIS A 219 -2.20 -12.55 -18.10
N THR A 220 -3.34 -13.17 -18.33
CA THR A 220 -4.64 -12.65 -17.90
C THR A 220 -4.90 -12.85 -16.41
N ARG A 221 -4.21 -13.80 -15.78
CA ARG A 221 -4.45 -14.25 -14.40
C ARG A 221 -5.79 -14.98 -14.22
N GLU A 222 -6.45 -15.33 -15.30
CA GLU A 222 -7.66 -16.15 -15.24
C GLU A 222 -7.33 -17.55 -14.71
N ILE A 223 -8.12 -18.00 -13.76
CA ILE A 223 -8.15 -19.40 -13.35
C ILE A 223 -9.00 -20.16 -14.39
N LEU A 224 -8.33 -20.88 -15.26
CA LEU A 224 -8.98 -21.63 -16.33
C LEU A 224 -9.60 -22.93 -15.79
N GLU A 225 -8.94 -23.56 -14.81
CA GLU A 225 -9.46 -24.75 -14.17
C GLU A 225 -9.13 -24.80 -12.68
N LEU A 226 -10.10 -25.24 -11.90
CA LEU A 226 -9.95 -25.70 -10.52
C LEU A 226 -10.72 -27.03 -10.43
N ARG A 227 -10.01 -28.16 -10.53
CA ARG A 227 -10.64 -29.47 -10.59
C ARG A 227 -10.20 -30.35 -9.43
N ALA A 228 -11.18 -30.77 -8.63
CA ALA A 228 -10.95 -31.75 -7.57
C ALA A 228 -10.83 -33.16 -8.13
N CYS A 229 -9.94 -33.94 -7.55
CA CYS A 229 -9.75 -35.35 -7.81
C CYS A 229 -10.03 -36.15 -6.53
N ASP A 230 -10.51 -37.37 -6.67
CA ASP A 230 -10.79 -38.26 -5.55
C ASP A 230 -9.54 -38.65 -4.74
N ALA A 231 -9.74 -39.39 -3.66
CA ALA A 231 -8.70 -39.74 -2.70
C ALA A 231 -7.57 -40.62 -3.25
N TRP A 232 -7.75 -41.27 -4.39
CA TRP A 232 -6.72 -42.12 -5.01
C TRP A 232 -5.62 -41.31 -5.70
N GLY A 233 -5.81 -39.99 -5.78
CA GLY A 233 -4.87 -39.03 -6.38
C GLY A 233 -4.97 -38.96 -7.90
N PRO A 234 -4.42 -37.88 -8.48
CA PRO A 234 -4.49 -37.63 -9.92
C PRO A 234 -3.57 -38.61 -10.65
N THR A 235 -4.12 -39.39 -11.59
CA THR A 235 -3.33 -40.12 -12.56
C THR A 235 -2.89 -39.24 -13.70
N ALA A 236 -1.86 -39.64 -14.45
CA ALA A 236 -1.46 -38.91 -15.67
C ALA A 236 -2.60 -38.81 -16.68
N GLU A 237 -3.41 -39.88 -16.80
CA GLU A 237 -4.58 -39.88 -17.68
C GLU A 237 -5.66 -38.89 -17.23
N TRP A 238 -5.97 -38.85 -15.94
CA TRP A 238 -6.90 -37.87 -15.38
C TRP A 238 -6.41 -36.43 -15.62
N THR A 239 -5.12 -36.17 -15.42
CA THR A 239 -4.50 -34.87 -15.65
C THR A 239 -4.59 -34.46 -17.12
N ILE A 240 -4.30 -35.39 -18.06
CA ILE A 240 -4.42 -35.17 -19.51
C ILE A 240 -5.85 -34.85 -19.87
N ARG A 241 -6.83 -35.66 -19.42
CA ARG A 241 -8.24 -35.45 -19.71
C ARG A 241 -8.76 -34.10 -19.22
N THR A 242 -8.39 -33.73 -17.96
CA THR A 242 -8.77 -32.44 -17.37
C THR A 242 -8.17 -31.29 -18.16
N PHE A 243 -6.89 -31.36 -18.50
CA PHE A 243 -6.20 -30.32 -19.26
C PHE A 243 -6.77 -30.17 -20.69
N ALA A 244 -7.00 -31.29 -21.37
CA ALA A 244 -7.62 -31.27 -22.72
C ALA A 244 -9.05 -30.71 -22.67
N GLY A 245 -9.83 -31.06 -21.65
CA GLY A 245 -11.15 -30.49 -21.39
C GLY A 245 -11.09 -28.98 -21.15
N THR A 246 -10.06 -28.49 -20.47
CA THR A 246 -9.82 -27.06 -20.28
C THR A 246 -9.56 -26.37 -21.61
N ILE A 247 -8.66 -26.90 -22.45
CA ILE A 247 -8.39 -26.36 -23.80
C ILE A 247 -9.68 -26.29 -24.65
N HIS A 248 -10.45 -27.37 -24.63
CA HIS A 248 -11.71 -27.43 -25.39
C HIS A 248 -12.73 -26.38 -24.94
N ARG A 249 -12.91 -26.23 -23.62
CA ARG A 249 -13.85 -25.26 -23.06
C ARG A 249 -13.42 -23.81 -23.30
N GLU A 250 -12.13 -23.53 -23.21
CA GLU A 250 -11.59 -22.18 -23.44
C GLU A 250 -11.53 -21.81 -24.93
N GLY A 251 -11.67 -22.78 -25.85
CA GLY A 251 -11.57 -22.60 -27.31
C GLY A 251 -10.19 -22.10 -27.76
N ARG A 252 -9.18 -22.17 -26.87
CA ARG A 252 -7.78 -21.78 -27.14
C ARG A 252 -6.83 -22.69 -26.41
N GLN A 253 -5.63 -22.86 -26.94
CA GLN A 253 -4.57 -23.61 -26.30
C GLN A 253 -3.39 -22.68 -25.95
N PRO A 254 -2.61 -23.00 -24.92
CA PRO A 254 -1.40 -22.24 -24.61
C PRO A 254 -0.29 -22.54 -25.62
N GLY A 255 0.57 -21.55 -25.91
CA GLY A 255 1.81 -21.79 -26.63
C GLY A 255 2.83 -22.54 -25.77
N ALA A 256 2.77 -22.37 -24.45
CA ALA A 256 3.62 -23.09 -23.50
C ALA A 256 2.92 -23.39 -22.18
N VAL A 257 3.38 -24.45 -21.51
CA VAL A 257 2.91 -24.87 -20.19
C VAL A 257 4.08 -24.91 -19.21
N VAL A 258 3.84 -24.37 -18.03
CA VAL A 258 4.76 -24.44 -16.89
C VAL A 258 4.13 -25.29 -15.80
N HIS A 259 4.87 -26.26 -15.29
CA HIS A 259 4.45 -27.08 -14.15
C HIS A 259 5.67 -27.48 -13.31
N ASP A 260 5.44 -27.94 -12.09
CA ASP A 260 6.45 -28.52 -11.22
C ASP A 260 6.92 -29.89 -11.74
N HIS A 261 7.81 -30.55 -10.97
CA HIS A 261 8.33 -31.87 -11.27
C HIS A 261 7.45 -33.01 -10.70
N GLY A 262 6.17 -32.75 -10.41
CA GLY A 262 5.25 -33.75 -9.91
C GLY A 262 5.14 -34.94 -10.86
N THR A 263 5.05 -36.15 -10.31
CA THR A 263 4.95 -37.39 -11.10
C THR A 263 3.77 -37.42 -12.06
N HIS A 264 2.73 -36.68 -11.76
CA HIS A 264 1.49 -36.52 -12.57
C HIS A 264 1.70 -35.82 -13.90
N PHE A 265 2.77 -35.03 -13.99
CA PHE A 265 3.14 -34.27 -15.19
C PHE A 265 4.23 -34.96 -16.03
N LEU A 266 4.80 -36.08 -15.54
CA LEU A 266 5.87 -36.77 -16.23
C LEU A 266 5.35 -37.83 -17.23
N GLY A 267 6.17 -38.20 -18.20
CA GLY A 267 5.93 -39.31 -19.10
C GLY A 267 4.76 -39.11 -20.06
N GLN A 268 3.55 -39.56 -19.70
CA GLN A 268 2.38 -39.51 -20.59
C GLN A 268 1.89 -38.09 -20.85
N PHE A 269 1.84 -37.24 -19.81
CA PHE A 269 1.43 -35.84 -19.95
C PHE A 269 2.40 -35.07 -20.86
N GLU A 270 3.71 -35.26 -20.70
CA GLU A 270 4.72 -34.64 -21.57
C GLU A 270 4.60 -35.11 -23.03
N ARG A 271 4.27 -36.38 -23.26
CA ARG A 271 4.00 -36.87 -24.60
C ARG A 271 2.78 -36.19 -25.22
N GLN A 272 1.74 -36.00 -24.44
CA GLN A 272 0.53 -35.32 -24.90
C GLN A 272 0.80 -33.86 -25.24
N LEU A 273 1.58 -33.13 -24.47
CA LEU A 273 1.95 -31.76 -24.79
C LEU A 273 2.69 -31.67 -26.14
N ARG A 274 3.57 -32.65 -26.45
CA ARG A 274 4.23 -32.70 -27.75
C ARG A 274 3.27 -32.99 -28.91
N VAL A 275 2.28 -33.84 -28.71
CA VAL A 275 1.24 -34.12 -29.73
C VAL A 275 0.40 -32.86 -30.01
N LEU A 276 0.16 -32.04 -28.99
CA LEU A 276 -0.58 -30.80 -29.11
C LEU A 276 0.31 -29.62 -29.57
N GLU A 277 1.60 -29.85 -29.84
CA GLU A 277 2.57 -28.82 -30.20
C GLU A 277 2.73 -27.72 -29.12
N ILE A 278 2.46 -28.04 -27.84
CA ILE A 278 2.57 -27.13 -26.72
C ILE A 278 3.99 -27.21 -26.15
N GLU A 279 4.68 -26.07 -26.11
CA GLU A 279 6.03 -25.99 -25.54
C GLU A 279 5.97 -26.28 -24.04
N ARG A 280 6.83 -27.19 -23.60
CA ARG A 280 7.04 -27.41 -22.18
C ARG A 280 8.15 -26.50 -21.67
N ARG A 281 7.82 -25.61 -20.76
CA ARG A 281 8.79 -24.81 -20.03
C ARG A 281 8.91 -25.36 -18.61
N ARG A 282 10.00 -26.11 -18.35
CA ARG A 282 10.35 -26.48 -16.99
C ARG A 282 10.65 -25.22 -16.21
N THR A 283 10.14 -25.15 -14.98
CA THR A 283 10.57 -24.09 -14.05
C THR A 283 12.09 -24.23 -13.91
N PRO A 284 12.91 -23.29 -14.44
CA PRO A 284 14.33 -23.31 -14.12
C PRO A 284 14.46 -23.22 -12.60
N ILE A 285 15.36 -23.99 -12.01
CA ILE A 285 15.68 -23.95 -10.56
C ILE A 285 15.96 -22.51 -10.09
N ALA A 286 16.27 -21.59 -11.01
CA ALA A 286 16.59 -20.19 -10.78
C ALA A 286 15.44 -19.19 -11.04
N LEU A 287 14.21 -19.58 -11.41
CA LEU A 287 13.08 -18.69 -11.68
C LEU A 287 11.84 -19.06 -10.84
N PRO A 288 11.86 -18.83 -9.53
CA PRO A 288 10.75 -19.17 -8.65
C PRO A 288 9.46 -18.37 -8.93
N PHE A 289 9.52 -17.30 -9.74
CA PHE A 289 8.34 -16.46 -9.98
C PHE A 289 7.30 -17.06 -10.94
N VAL A 290 7.66 -18.04 -11.75
CA VAL A 290 6.70 -18.66 -12.67
C VAL A 290 5.73 -19.51 -11.87
N ASN A 291 6.23 -20.29 -10.93
CA ASN A 291 5.42 -21.02 -9.95
C ASN A 291 4.72 -20.07 -8.96
N GLY A 292 5.36 -18.95 -8.64
CA GLY A 292 4.82 -17.96 -7.70
C GLY A 292 3.47 -17.33 -8.11
N THR A 293 3.02 -17.48 -9.35
CA THR A 293 1.67 -17.08 -9.77
C THR A 293 0.64 -18.14 -9.41
N ALA A 294 0.91 -19.40 -9.72
CA ALA A 294 0.06 -20.53 -9.33
C ALA A 294 -0.01 -20.63 -7.80
N GLU A 295 1.14 -20.55 -7.11
CA GLU A 295 1.21 -20.55 -5.64
C GLU A 295 0.37 -19.41 -5.02
N ARG A 296 0.40 -18.21 -5.58
CA ARG A 296 -0.42 -17.09 -5.11
C ARG A 296 -1.91 -17.31 -5.36
N ALA A 297 -2.29 -17.87 -6.51
CA ALA A 297 -3.67 -18.25 -6.78
C ALA A 297 -4.15 -19.29 -5.76
N ILE A 298 -3.38 -20.36 -5.54
CA ILE A 298 -3.66 -21.40 -4.52
C ILE A 298 -3.79 -20.78 -3.13
N LYS A 299 -2.86 -19.87 -2.78
CA LYS A 299 -2.92 -19.15 -1.50
C LYS A 299 -4.19 -18.31 -1.36
N SER A 300 -4.63 -17.66 -2.44
CA SER A 300 -5.88 -16.89 -2.45
C SER A 300 -7.09 -17.80 -2.26
N VAL A 301 -7.19 -18.92 -3.02
CA VAL A 301 -8.25 -19.93 -2.83
C VAL A 301 -8.33 -20.41 -1.38
N ARG A 302 -7.18 -20.74 -0.80
CA ARG A 302 -7.11 -21.21 0.60
C ARG A 302 -7.55 -20.13 1.58
N LEU A 303 -6.95 -18.94 1.52
CA LEU A 303 -7.18 -17.88 2.50
C LEU A 303 -8.57 -17.26 2.39
N GLU A 304 -9.11 -17.15 1.19
CA GLU A 304 -10.38 -16.48 0.97
C GLU A 304 -11.58 -17.43 1.12
N MET A 305 -11.39 -18.75 0.90
CA MET A 305 -12.48 -19.70 0.93
C MET A 305 -12.15 -20.98 1.71
N LEU A 306 -11.18 -21.80 1.28
CA LEU A 306 -11.03 -23.15 1.80
C LEU A 306 -10.71 -23.25 3.30
N ASN A 307 -10.04 -22.25 3.87
CA ASN A 307 -9.77 -22.21 5.31
C ASN A 307 -11.02 -21.92 6.16
N HIS A 308 -12.13 -21.54 5.53
CA HIS A 308 -13.36 -21.14 6.21
C HIS A 308 -14.49 -22.15 6.02
N VAL A 309 -14.26 -23.21 5.20
CA VAL A 309 -15.25 -24.26 4.94
C VAL A 309 -14.70 -25.62 5.34
N ARG A 310 -15.63 -26.54 5.66
CA ARG A 310 -15.30 -27.95 5.89
C ARG A 310 -16.07 -28.77 4.87
N VAL A 311 -15.38 -29.17 3.81
CA VAL A 311 -15.95 -29.98 2.73
C VAL A 311 -16.08 -31.44 3.17
N ARG A 312 -17.14 -32.12 2.76
CA ARG A 312 -17.44 -33.51 3.10
C ARG A 312 -16.85 -34.51 2.12
N ASP A 313 -16.92 -34.16 0.82
CA ASP A 313 -16.59 -35.04 -0.31
C ASP A 313 -16.04 -34.21 -1.47
N VAL A 314 -15.77 -34.89 -2.59
CA VAL A 314 -15.20 -34.29 -3.81
C VAL A 314 -16.24 -33.42 -4.53
N GLU A 315 -17.49 -33.78 -4.50
CA GLU A 315 -18.59 -33.07 -5.16
C GLU A 315 -18.82 -31.70 -4.49
N GLU A 316 -18.88 -31.67 -3.16
CA GLU A 316 -19.01 -30.43 -2.41
C GLU A 316 -17.77 -29.55 -2.59
N LEU A 317 -16.56 -30.14 -2.58
CA LEU A 317 -15.34 -29.39 -2.88
C LEU A 317 -15.42 -28.78 -4.27
N GLN A 318 -15.82 -29.55 -5.28
CA GLN A 318 -15.90 -29.04 -6.66
C GLN A 318 -16.88 -27.89 -6.77
N TRP A 319 -18.02 -27.95 -6.11
CA TRP A 319 -18.97 -26.86 -6.08
C TRP A 319 -18.34 -25.56 -5.54
N TYR A 320 -17.63 -25.63 -4.40
CA TYR A 320 -16.92 -24.47 -3.87
C TYR A 320 -15.83 -23.93 -4.82
N LEU A 321 -15.12 -24.83 -5.49
CA LEU A 321 -14.08 -24.45 -6.44
C LEU A 321 -14.67 -23.76 -7.68
N ASP A 322 -15.82 -24.19 -8.18
CA ASP A 322 -16.51 -23.57 -9.31
C ASP A 322 -17.04 -22.18 -8.94
N GLU A 323 -17.65 -22.03 -7.76
CA GLU A 323 -18.04 -20.73 -7.20
C GLU A 323 -16.85 -19.78 -7.05
N TYR A 324 -15.73 -20.29 -6.51
CA TYR A 324 -14.53 -19.48 -6.38
C TYR A 324 -13.97 -19.06 -7.73
N ARG A 325 -13.92 -19.95 -8.71
CA ARG A 325 -13.41 -19.64 -10.05
C ARG A 325 -14.26 -18.54 -10.72
N ALA A 326 -15.57 -18.63 -10.65
CA ALA A 326 -16.48 -17.60 -11.17
C ALA A 326 -16.24 -16.26 -10.47
N TYR A 327 -16.22 -16.25 -9.14
CA TYR A 327 -15.90 -15.04 -8.36
C TYR A 327 -14.53 -14.46 -8.69
N TYR A 328 -13.48 -15.30 -8.75
CA TYR A 328 -12.12 -14.87 -9.00
C TYR A 328 -11.95 -14.22 -10.35
N ASN A 329 -12.51 -14.83 -11.40
CA ASN A 329 -12.34 -14.35 -12.77
C ASN A 329 -13.19 -13.11 -13.07
N GLU A 330 -14.47 -13.09 -12.67
CA GLU A 330 -15.41 -12.05 -13.08
C GLU A 330 -15.56 -10.91 -12.07
N HIS A 331 -15.29 -11.17 -10.79
CA HIS A 331 -15.62 -10.21 -9.73
C HIS A 331 -14.46 -9.80 -8.85
N ARG A 332 -13.39 -10.59 -8.80
CA ARG A 332 -12.25 -10.30 -7.94
C ARG A 332 -11.26 -9.35 -8.62
N ALA A 333 -11.14 -8.11 -8.12
CA ALA A 333 -10.08 -7.22 -8.55
C ALA A 333 -8.70 -7.83 -8.29
N ASN A 334 -7.82 -7.78 -9.28
CA ASN A 334 -6.49 -8.36 -9.19
C ASN A 334 -5.42 -7.27 -9.35
N GLN A 335 -4.50 -7.20 -8.40
CA GLN A 335 -3.39 -6.23 -8.45
C GLN A 335 -2.58 -6.37 -9.75
N ALA A 336 -2.44 -7.61 -10.18
CA ALA A 336 -1.65 -7.94 -11.34
C ALA A 336 -2.27 -7.48 -12.67
N THR A 337 -3.53 -7.12 -12.70
CA THR A 337 -4.27 -6.57 -13.83
C THR A 337 -4.72 -5.13 -13.57
N GLU A 338 -3.91 -4.37 -12.78
CA GLU A 338 -4.16 -2.95 -12.45
C GLU A 338 -5.53 -2.69 -11.80
N GLY A 339 -6.00 -3.65 -10.99
CA GLY A 339 -7.28 -3.58 -10.30
C GLY A 339 -8.46 -4.07 -11.14
N GLN A 340 -8.26 -4.46 -12.40
CA GLN A 340 -9.29 -5.12 -13.19
C GLN A 340 -9.51 -6.57 -12.74
N THR A 341 -10.65 -7.14 -13.07
CA THR A 341 -10.85 -8.59 -12.93
C THR A 341 -10.05 -9.33 -14.00
N PRO A 342 -9.59 -10.56 -13.75
CA PRO A 342 -8.86 -11.34 -14.75
C PRO A 342 -9.59 -11.45 -16.10
N ALA A 343 -10.87 -11.75 -16.08
CA ALA A 343 -11.67 -11.89 -17.31
C ALA A 343 -11.87 -10.57 -18.06
N ALA A 344 -12.06 -9.44 -17.35
CA ALA A 344 -12.14 -8.13 -18.00
C ALA A 344 -10.82 -7.75 -18.67
N PHE A 345 -9.70 -8.01 -18.00
CA PHE A 345 -8.36 -7.79 -18.53
C PHE A 345 -8.10 -8.69 -19.75
N GLY A 346 -8.47 -9.98 -19.69
CA GLY A 346 -8.35 -10.94 -20.81
C GLY A 346 -9.15 -10.52 -22.03
N ARG A 347 -10.33 -9.92 -21.85
CA ARG A 347 -11.16 -9.36 -22.93
C ARG A 347 -10.64 -8.03 -23.48
N GLY A 348 -9.58 -7.46 -22.91
CA GLY A 348 -9.07 -6.15 -23.31
C GLY A 348 -10.04 -5.01 -22.96
N SER A 349 -10.91 -5.21 -21.97
CA SER A 349 -11.85 -4.19 -21.54
C SER A 349 -11.09 -2.97 -21.01
N PRO A 350 -11.54 -1.74 -21.30
CA PRO A 350 -10.94 -0.56 -20.70
C PRO A 350 -11.05 -0.64 -19.17
N GLY A 351 -10.06 -0.09 -18.47
CA GLY A 351 -10.13 0.01 -17.01
C GLY A 351 -11.36 0.82 -16.59
N ALA A 352 -11.77 0.65 -15.32
CA ALA A 352 -12.91 1.39 -14.80
C ALA A 352 -12.69 2.90 -14.93
N GLU A 353 -13.66 3.60 -15.51
CA GLU A 353 -13.66 5.05 -15.57
C GLU A 353 -13.77 5.63 -14.16
N VAL A 354 -13.04 6.71 -13.93
CA VAL A 354 -13.07 7.40 -12.62
C VAL A 354 -14.33 8.25 -12.58
N ILE A 355 -15.25 7.88 -11.72
CA ILE A 355 -16.49 8.62 -11.48
C ILE A 355 -16.37 9.57 -10.29
N SER A 356 -17.16 10.64 -10.29
CA SER A 356 -17.21 11.59 -9.19
C SER A 356 -17.93 11.00 -7.96
N LEU A 357 -17.64 11.53 -6.76
CA LEU A 357 -18.34 11.09 -5.55
C LEU A 357 -19.84 11.40 -5.59
N ASP A 358 -20.24 12.44 -6.32
CA ASP A 358 -21.65 12.79 -6.47
C ASP A 358 -22.39 11.78 -7.37
N GLU A 359 -21.74 11.28 -8.42
CA GLU A 359 -22.27 10.16 -9.22
C GLU A 359 -22.36 8.87 -8.39
N VAL A 360 -21.39 8.57 -7.54
CA VAL A 360 -21.45 7.42 -6.61
C VAL A 360 -22.65 7.54 -5.67
N ARG A 361 -22.96 8.74 -5.14
CA ARG A 361 -24.11 8.98 -4.27
C ARG A 361 -25.47 8.78 -4.97
N GLN A 362 -25.51 8.99 -6.27
CA GLN A 362 -26.72 8.77 -7.10
C GLN A 362 -26.94 7.30 -7.41
N ARG A 363 -25.94 6.44 -7.27
CA ARG A 363 -26.01 5.01 -7.53
C ARG A 363 -26.23 4.20 -6.24
N ARG A 364 -26.69 2.96 -6.41
CA ARG A 364 -26.84 1.99 -5.33
C ARG A 364 -25.70 0.98 -5.39
N LEU A 365 -25.07 0.74 -4.24
CA LEU A 365 -24.11 -0.35 -4.10
C LEU A 365 -24.87 -1.67 -3.93
N VAL A 366 -24.68 -2.59 -4.86
CA VAL A 366 -25.24 -3.94 -4.81
C VAL A 366 -24.13 -4.92 -4.47
N ARG A 367 -24.39 -5.76 -3.45
CA ARG A 367 -23.52 -6.85 -3.05
C ARG A 367 -23.96 -8.14 -3.73
N LYS A 368 -23.05 -8.79 -4.46
CA LYS A 368 -23.20 -10.15 -4.96
C LYS A 368 -22.43 -11.09 -4.04
N SER A 369 -23.04 -12.19 -3.63
CA SER A 369 -22.45 -13.17 -2.72
C SER A 369 -22.28 -14.51 -3.39
N PHE A 370 -21.13 -15.16 -3.15
CA PHE A 370 -20.74 -16.47 -3.64
C PHE A 370 -20.40 -17.39 -2.47
N ALA A 371 -20.37 -18.70 -2.70
CA ALA A 371 -20.00 -19.70 -1.70
C ALA A 371 -20.76 -19.49 -0.36
N HIS A 372 -22.10 -19.42 -0.43
CA HIS A 372 -22.98 -19.17 0.72
C HIS A 372 -22.69 -17.86 1.48
N GLY A 373 -22.30 -16.80 0.78
CA GLY A 373 -22.01 -15.49 1.36
C GLY A 373 -20.59 -15.30 1.91
N LEU A 374 -19.74 -16.30 1.75
CA LEU A 374 -18.33 -16.24 2.16
C LEU A 374 -17.52 -15.27 1.29
N LEU A 375 -17.83 -15.20 -0.01
CA LEU A 375 -17.16 -14.32 -0.95
C LEU A 375 -18.14 -13.23 -1.40
N ASN A 376 -17.68 -12.00 -1.44
CA ASN A 376 -18.52 -10.86 -1.77
C ASN A 376 -17.88 -10.02 -2.88
N ALA A 377 -18.72 -9.63 -3.84
CA ALA A 377 -18.41 -8.66 -4.88
C ALA A 377 -19.37 -7.47 -4.79
N TYR A 378 -18.98 -6.34 -5.34
CA TYR A 378 -19.75 -5.10 -5.26
C TYR A 378 -19.86 -4.47 -6.65
N GLU A 379 -21.05 -3.97 -6.96
CA GLU A 379 -21.34 -3.26 -8.21
C GLU A 379 -22.15 -2.00 -7.90
N LEU A 380 -21.93 -0.96 -8.71
CA LEU A 380 -22.74 0.26 -8.66
C LEU A 380 -23.82 0.18 -9.74
N THR A 381 -25.07 0.22 -9.32
CA THR A 381 -26.25 0.24 -10.20
C THR A 381 -26.99 1.56 -10.06
N ASP A 382 -27.69 1.98 -11.09
CA ASP A 382 -28.57 3.14 -10.99
C ASP A 382 -29.73 2.87 -10.01
N LYS A 383 -30.13 3.88 -9.25
CA LYS A 383 -31.20 3.72 -8.23
C LYS A 383 -32.54 3.32 -8.82
N ASP A 384 -32.77 3.70 -10.08
CA ASP A 384 -34.05 3.48 -10.77
C ASP A 384 -34.16 2.12 -11.49
N SER A 385 -33.09 1.31 -11.53
CA SER A 385 -33.11 0.01 -12.24
C SER A 385 -33.72 -1.15 -11.43
N ALA A 386 -34.29 -0.90 -10.25
CA ALA A 386 -34.83 -1.93 -9.34
C ALA A 386 -36.36 -2.06 -9.40
N ALA A 387 -37.03 -1.47 -10.39
CA ALA A 387 -38.49 -1.51 -10.56
C ALA A 387 -38.98 -2.25 -11.81
N ALA A 388 -38.15 -3.17 -12.36
CA ALA A 388 -38.57 -4.03 -13.46
C ALA A 388 -38.44 -5.51 -13.11
#